data_25d51eac05a536161373bcbc38b11695
#
_entry.id   25d51eac05a536161373bcbc38b11695
#
_cell.length_a   1.000
_cell.length_b   1.000
_cell.length_c   1.000
_cell.angle_alpha   90.00
_cell.angle_beta   90.00
_cell.angle_gamma   90.00
#
_symmetry.space_group_name_H-M   'P 1'
#
loop_
_entity.id
_entity.type
_entity.pdbx_description
1 polymer ?
#
loop_
_entity_poly.entity_id
_entity_poly.type
_entity_poly.pdbx_seq_one_letter_code
_entity_poly.pdbx_strand_id
1 'polypeptide(L)'
;MCFRSRHNKFFSKYKTQFAVLGLVSNIIYVIYPAGIGWYAIHPLSYRVVQTLLYHGIMTAYGIFTLTYEKAVFKPKKDLAVIITMVLWALMGNTLYNSDARFYNWSFVVRDPFYILPENIAPFVMPFVIVAIMLFGETIIYKLTDKMKKHS
;
A
#
# COMPACT_ATOMS: atom_id res chain seq x y z
N MET A 1 -5.66 17.75 32.08
CA MET A 1 -6.67 16.80 31.55
C MET A 1 -5.97 15.88 30.58
N CYS A 2 -5.58 14.68 31.01
CA CYS A 2 -4.76 13.76 30.19
C CYS A 2 -5.71 12.98 29.31
N PHE A 3 -5.74 13.28 27.99
CA PHE A 3 -6.45 12.47 27.01
C PHE A 3 -5.74 11.12 26.87
N ARG A 4 -6.09 10.19 27.76
CA ARG A 4 -5.74 8.78 27.63
C ARG A 4 -6.62 8.20 26.53
N SER A 5 -6.22 8.41 25.25
CA SER A 5 -6.88 7.78 24.13
C SER A 5 -6.82 6.27 24.36
N ARG A 6 -7.99 5.63 24.45
CA ARG A 6 -8.10 4.17 24.42
C ARG A 6 -7.61 3.73 23.03
N HIS A 7 -6.30 3.53 22.92
CA HIS A 7 -5.72 2.98 21.69
C HIS A 7 -6.43 1.67 21.38
N ASN A 8 -7.10 1.63 20.25
CA ASN A 8 -7.72 0.41 19.78
C ASN A 8 -6.61 -0.64 19.69
N LYS A 9 -6.69 -1.67 20.55
CA LYS A 9 -5.67 -2.72 20.70
C LYS A 9 -5.31 -3.38 19.37
N PHE A 10 -6.26 -3.42 18.43
CA PHE A 10 -6.04 -3.96 17.10
C PHE A 10 -5.06 -3.11 16.29
N PHE A 11 -5.30 -1.82 16.16
CA PHE A 11 -4.40 -0.93 15.40
C PHE A 11 -3.02 -0.84 16.03
N SER A 12 -2.93 -0.77 17.35
CA SER A 12 -1.64 -0.80 18.05
C SER A 12 -0.84 -2.07 17.74
N LYS A 13 -1.51 -3.22 17.61
CA LYS A 13 -0.87 -4.52 17.33
C LYS A 13 -0.27 -4.61 15.92
N TYR A 14 -0.84 -3.90 14.94
CA TYR A 14 -0.44 -3.95 13.52
C TYR A 14 0.13 -2.63 13.00
N LYS A 15 0.37 -1.67 13.87
CA LYS A 15 0.81 -0.31 13.51
C LYS A 15 2.03 -0.30 12.61
N THR A 16 3.06 -1.07 12.96
CA THR A 16 4.31 -1.16 12.20
C THR A 16 4.07 -1.77 10.82
N GLN A 17 3.25 -2.82 10.72
CA GLN A 17 2.92 -3.47 9.46
C GLN A 17 2.19 -2.50 8.52
N PHE A 18 1.20 -1.77 9.01
CA PHE A 18 0.51 -0.75 8.22
C PHE A 18 1.44 0.38 7.77
N ALA A 19 2.38 0.80 8.63
CA ALA A 19 3.34 1.83 8.29
C ALA A 19 4.30 1.39 7.18
N VAL A 20 4.82 0.16 7.27
CA VAL A 20 5.73 -0.41 6.26
C VAL A 20 4.99 -0.67 4.95
N LEU A 21 3.79 -1.25 5.00
CA LEU A 21 2.95 -1.46 3.82
C LEU A 21 2.64 -0.14 3.11
N GLY A 22 2.30 0.91 3.86
CA GLY A 22 2.08 2.24 3.32
C GLY A 22 3.30 2.80 2.60
N LEU A 23 4.50 2.62 3.18
CA LEU A 23 5.76 3.03 2.54
C LEU A 23 6.03 2.27 1.24
N VAL A 24 5.90 0.94 1.23
CA VAL A 24 6.10 0.12 0.03
C VAL A 24 5.12 0.54 -1.06
N SER A 25 3.83 0.69 -0.72
CA SER A 25 2.80 1.13 -1.67
C SER A 25 3.13 2.49 -2.27
N ASN A 26 3.63 3.42 -1.45
CA ASN A 26 4.00 4.76 -1.92
C ASN A 26 5.24 4.77 -2.80
N ILE A 27 6.24 3.96 -2.50
CA ILE A 27 7.42 3.80 -3.36
C ILE A 27 6.98 3.28 -4.74
N ILE A 28 6.13 2.26 -4.77
CA ILE A 28 5.57 1.73 -6.03
C ILE A 28 4.80 2.80 -6.77
N TYR A 29 3.97 3.59 -6.07
CA TYR A 29 3.20 4.68 -6.66
C TYR A 29 4.09 5.78 -7.26
N VAL A 30 5.21 6.13 -6.63
CA VAL A 30 6.17 7.13 -7.15
C VAL A 30 6.90 6.60 -8.38
N ILE A 31 7.27 5.31 -8.39
CA ILE A 31 7.93 4.67 -9.53
C ILE A 31 6.96 4.51 -10.71
N TYR A 32 5.71 4.18 -10.43
CA TYR A 32 4.68 3.95 -11.44
C TYR A 32 3.38 4.68 -11.09
N PRO A 33 3.29 5.99 -11.39
CA PRO A 33 2.13 6.83 -11.05
C PRO A 33 0.93 6.62 -11.99
N ALA A 34 0.62 5.38 -12.35
CA ALA A 34 -0.46 5.04 -13.28
C ALA A 34 -1.82 5.60 -12.86
N GLY A 35 -2.07 5.69 -11.55
CA GLY A 35 -3.32 6.26 -11.03
C GLY A 35 -3.53 7.73 -11.37
N ILE A 36 -2.46 8.48 -11.67
CA ILE A 36 -2.55 9.88 -12.13
C ILE A 36 -2.67 9.94 -13.66
N GLY A 37 -1.90 9.12 -14.37
CA GLY A 37 -1.86 9.16 -15.84
C GLY A 37 -3.10 8.60 -16.55
N TRP A 38 -3.88 7.75 -15.87
CA TRP A 38 -5.10 7.16 -16.45
C TRP A 38 -6.31 8.09 -16.43
N TYR A 39 -6.26 9.12 -15.63
CA TYR A 39 -7.24 10.16 -15.69
C TYR A 39 -6.65 11.28 -16.54
N ALA A 40 -7.26 11.59 -17.69
CA ALA A 40 -7.04 12.83 -18.42
C ALA A 40 -7.52 14.01 -17.54
N ILE A 41 -6.89 14.19 -16.39
CA ILE A 41 -7.34 15.04 -15.31
C ILE A 41 -6.42 16.24 -15.25
N HIS A 42 -7.02 17.39 -15.15
CA HIS A 42 -6.32 18.63 -14.85
C HIS A 42 -5.43 18.44 -13.62
N PRO A 43 -4.12 18.83 -13.64
CA PRO A 43 -3.17 18.56 -12.57
C PRO A 43 -3.58 19.10 -11.19
N LEU A 44 -4.47 20.08 -11.14
CA LEU A 44 -5.04 20.65 -9.90
C LEU A 44 -6.44 20.12 -9.58
N SER A 45 -6.88 19.01 -10.20
CA SER A 45 -8.17 18.42 -9.84
C SER A 45 -8.17 17.94 -8.39
N TYR A 46 -9.33 18.00 -7.74
CA TYR A 46 -9.53 17.50 -6.38
C TYR A 46 -8.97 16.08 -6.17
N ARG A 47 -9.13 15.19 -7.14
CA ARG A 47 -8.66 13.82 -7.06
C ARG A 47 -7.14 13.72 -7.04
N VAL A 48 -6.45 14.50 -7.85
CA VAL A 48 -4.97 14.52 -7.86
C VAL A 48 -4.45 15.06 -6.53
N VAL A 49 -5.00 16.16 -6.05
CA VAL A 49 -4.62 16.76 -4.76
C VAL A 49 -4.88 15.76 -3.60
N GLN A 50 -6.06 15.16 -3.57
CA GLN A 50 -6.42 14.15 -2.56
C GLN A 50 -5.44 12.96 -2.57
N THR A 51 -5.11 12.44 -3.77
CA THR A 51 -4.20 11.31 -3.92
C THR A 51 -2.79 11.65 -3.44
N LEU A 52 -2.27 12.82 -3.83
CA LEU A 52 -0.96 13.28 -3.39
C LEU A 52 -0.90 13.50 -1.87
N LEU A 53 -1.91 14.12 -1.29
CA LEU A 53 -2.01 14.31 0.17
C LEU A 53 -2.07 12.96 0.90
N TYR A 54 -2.90 12.04 0.45
CA TYR A 54 -3.01 10.71 1.06
C TYR A 54 -1.67 9.98 1.04
N HIS A 55 -1.01 9.91 -0.11
CA HIS A 55 0.27 9.24 -0.24
C HIS A 55 1.38 9.95 0.55
N GLY A 56 1.38 11.28 0.57
CA GLY A 56 2.30 12.08 1.39
C GLY A 56 2.16 11.81 2.88
N ILE A 57 0.93 11.79 3.39
CA ILE A 57 0.66 11.50 4.81
C ILE A 57 1.06 10.06 5.16
N MET A 58 0.75 9.08 4.32
CA MET A 58 1.12 7.69 4.54
C MET A 58 2.64 7.49 4.52
N THR A 59 3.35 8.17 3.62
CA THR A 59 4.82 8.17 3.57
C THR A 59 5.41 8.76 4.85
N ALA A 60 4.96 9.94 5.26
CA ALA A 60 5.42 10.60 6.48
C ALA A 60 5.16 9.73 7.71
N TYR A 61 3.97 9.13 7.82
CA TYR A 61 3.64 8.20 8.90
C TYR A 61 4.53 6.96 8.90
N GLY A 62 4.82 6.39 7.73
CA GLY A 62 5.72 5.24 7.58
C GLY A 62 7.14 5.57 8.04
N ILE A 63 7.71 6.67 7.55
CA ILE A 63 9.04 7.14 7.93
C ILE A 63 9.11 7.40 9.44
N PHE A 64 8.15 8.16 9.98
CA PHE A 64 8.08 8.46 11.41
C PHE A 64 8.05 7.17 12.26
N THR A 65 7.16 6.24 11.91
CA THR A 65 7.03 4.97 12.67
C THR A 65 8.32 4.16 12.62
N LEU A 66 8.98 4.05 11.47
CA LEU A 66 10.23 3.31 11.32
C LEU A 66 11.41 3.97 12.02
N THR A 67 11.41 5.30 12.10
CA THR A 67 12.47 6.07 12.79
C THR A 67 12.36 5.91 14.31
N TYR A 68 11.17 6.07 14.85
CA TYR A 68 10.97 6.14 16.30
C TYR A 68 10.56 4.82 16.95
N GLU A 69 10.09 3.84 16.19
CA GLU A 69 9.69 2.55 16.71
C GLU A 69 10.65 1.44 16.30
N LYS A 70 10.79 0.43 17.16
CA LYS A 70 11.53 -0.79 16.83
C LYS A 70 10.69 -1.64 15.88
N ALA A 71 10.81 -1.38 14.59
CA ALA A 71 10.15 -2.16 13.55
C ALA A 71 10.87 -3.51 13.39
N VAL A 72 10.15 -4.59 13.58
CA VAL A 72 10.64 -5.96 13.41
C VAL A 72 9.78 -6.69 12.41
N PHE A 73 10.39 -7.29 11.40
CA PHE A 73 9.71 -8.13 10.43
C PHE A 73 9.04 -9.33 11.11
N LYS A 74 7.74 -9.44 10.92
CA LYS A 74 6.91 -10.54 11.47
C LYS A 74 6.10 -11.16 10.33
N PRO A 75 6.67 -12.10 9.55
CA PRO A 75 6.13 -12.58 8.28
C PRO A 75 4.63 -12.90 8.31
N LYS A 76 4.16 -13.57 9.37
CA LYS A 76 2.73 -13.91 9.51
C LYS A 76 1.83 -12.68 9.66
N LYS A 77 2.30 -11.63 10.34
CA LYS A 77 1.53 -10.40 10.53
C LYS A 77 1.56 -9.53 9.28
N ASP A 78 2.73 -9.42 8.66
CA ASP A 78 2.94 -8.66 7.43
C ASP A 78 2.10 -9.30 6.31
N LEU A 79 2.16 -10.61 6.14
CA LEU A 79 1.31 -11.33 5.19
C LEU A 79 -0.19 -11.14 5.46
N ALA A 80 -0.63 -11.18 6.73
CA ALA A 80 -2.03 -10.97 7.07
C ALA A 80 -2.52 -9.56 6.67
N VAL A 81 -1.70 -8.53 6.89
CA VAL A 81 -2.03 -7.15 6.50
C VAL A 81 -2.08 -6.99 4.99
N ILE A 82 -1.10 -7.57 4.26
CA ILE A 82 -1.07 -7.54 2.80
C ILE A 82 -2.30 -8.26 2.21
N ILE A 83 -2.62 -9.45 2.70
CA ILE A 83 -3.82 -10.19 2.24
C ILE A 83 -5.08 -9.36 2.50
N THR A 84 -5.20 -8.73 3.66
CA THR A 84 -6.35 -7.87 3.98
C THR A 84 -6.45 -6.71 3.00
N MET A 85 -5.33 -6.06 2.64
CA MET A 85 -5.29 -5.01 1.62
C MET A 85 -5.72 -5.52 0.25
N VAL A 86 -5.21 -6.68 -0.18
CA VAL A 86 -5.56 -7.28 -1.48
C VAL A 86 -7.04 -7.65 -1.54
N LEU A 87 -7.58 -8.26 -0.48
CA LEU A 87 -9.02 -8.58 -0.39
C LEU A 87 -9.88 -7.33 -0.41
N TRP A 88 -9.47 -6.28 0.30
CA TRP A 88 -10.15 -4.99 0.27
C TRP A 88 -10.14 -4.37 -1.13
N ALA A 89 -8.99 -4.41 -1.83
CA ALA A 89 -8.87 -3.91 -3.19
C ALA A 89 -9.72 -4.73 -4.18
N LEU A 90 -9.75 -6.06 -4.06
CA LEU A 90 -10.61 -6.94 -4.87
C LEU A 90 -12.09 -6.61 -4.65
N MET A 91 -12.52 -6.49 -3.40
CA MET A 91 -13.88 -6.13 -3.06
C MET A 91 -14.26 -4.75 -3.64
N GLY A 92 -13.38 -3.74 -3.45
CA GLY A 92 -13.60 -2.41 -3.98
C GLY A 92 -13.71 -2.40 -5.51
N ASN A 93 -12.81 -3.08 -6.21
CA ASN A 93 -12.85 -3.20 -7.65
C ASN A 93 -14.14 -3.90 -8.12
N THR A 94 -14.57 -4.96 -7.45
CA THR A 94 -15.81 -5.70 -7.80
C THR A 94 -17.04 -4.84 -7.59
N LEU A 95 -17.12 -4.07 -6.49
CA LEU A 95 -18.29 -3.27 -6.16
C LEU A 95 -18.40 -2.00 -7.01
N TYR A 96 -17.28 -1.41 -7.43
CA TYR A 96 -17.28 -0.11 -8.11
C TYR A 96 -17.01 -0.19 -9.61
N ASN A 97 -16.58 -1.34 -10.14
CA ASN A 97 -16.45 -1.53 -11.58
C ASN A 97 -17.82 -1.73 -12.24
N SER A 98 -17.98 -1.08 -13.39
CA SER A 98 -19.14 -1.21 -14.28
C SER A 98 -18.66 -1.00 -15.72
N ASP A 99 -19.54 -1.22 -16.70
CA ASP A 99 -19.22 -1.01 -18.13
C ASP A 99 -18.75 0.41 -18.44
N ALA A 100 -19.24 1.40 -17.67
CA ALA A 100 -18.89 2.80 -17.83
C ALA A 100 -17.67 3.25 -17.01
N ARG A 101 -17.25 2.47 -16.02
CA ARG A 101 -16.17 2.84 -15.10
C ARG A 101 -15.34 1.64 -14.72
N PHE A 102 -14.05 1.72 -14.98
CA PHE A 102 -13.10 0.69 -14.59
C PHE A 102 -12.13 1.23 -13.54
N TYR A 103 -12.02 0.50 -12.42
CA TYR A 103 -11.04 0.74 -11.38
C TYR A 103 -10.10 -0.47 -11.27
N ASN A 104 -8.82 -0.21 -11.05
CA ASN A 104 -7.81 -1.24 -10.82
C ASN A 104 -6.99 -0.89 -9.58
N TRP A 105 -7.69 -0.78 -8.44
CA TRP A 105 -7.03 -0.46 -7.18
C TRP A 105 -6.00 -1.53 -6.83
N SER A 106 -4.81 -1.08 -6.50
CA SER A 106 -3.66 -1.93 -6.18
C SER A 106 -3.30 -2.93 -7.29
N PHE A 107 -3.74 -2.70 -8.53
CA PHE A 107 -3.45 -3.55 -9.71
C PHE A 107 -3.86 -5.02 -9.55
N VAL A 108 -4.88 -5.31 -8.74
CA VAL A 108 -5.27 -6.69 -8.43
C VAL A 108 -6.18 -7.33 -9.48
N VAL A 109 -6.78 -6.57 -10.40
CA VAL A 109 -7.72 -7.10 -11.41
C VAL A 109 -7.22 -6.98 -12.85
N ARG A 110 -6.25 -6.11 -13.12
CA ARG A 110 -5.64 -5.97 -14.45
C ARG A 110 -4.13 -5.77 -14.31
N ASP A 111 -3.37 -6.42 -15.19
CA ASP A 111 -1.94 -6.19 -15.31
C ASP A 111 -1.67 -4.77 -15.85
N PRO A 112 -0.95 -3.91 -15.11
CA PRO A 112 -0.65 -2.55 -15.55
C PRO A 112 0.29 -2.50 -16.75
N PHE A 113 1.01 -3.57 -17.05
CA PHE A 113 1.95 -3.67 -18.16
C PHE A 113 1.38 -4.40 -19.38
N TYR A 114 0.12 -4.89 -19.28
CA TYR A 114 -0.57 -5.61 -20.35
C TYR A 114 0.18 -6.86 -20.85
N ILE A 115 0.99 -7.50 -19.98
CA ILE A 115 1.69 -8.75 -20.29
C ILE A 115 0.74 -9.94 -20.18
N LEU A 116 -0.16 -9.89 -19.19
CA LEU A 116 -1.15 -10.94 -18.95
C LEU A 116 -2.43 -10.67 -19.71
N PRO A 117 -3.04 -11.70 -20.32
CA PRO A 117 -4.38 -11.60 -20.89
C PRO A 117 -5.41 -11.13 -19.84
N GLU A 118 -6.39 -10.32 -20.25
CA GLU A 118 -7.39 -9.74 -19.35
C GLU A 118 -8.22 -10.77 -18.58
N ASN A 119 -8.45 -11.95 -19.15
CA ASN A 119 -9.17 -13.05 -18.50
C ASN A 119 -8.32 -13.81 -17.47
N ILE A 120 -7.00 -13.69 -17.51
CA ILE A 120 -6.06 -14.35 -16.59
C ILE A 120 -5.60 -13.40 -15.49
N ALA A 121 -5.44 -12.13 -15.80
CA ALA A 121 -4.91 -11.12 -14.87
C ALA A 121 -5.62 -11.10 -13.50
N PRO A 122 -6.96 -11.17 -13.37
CA PRO A 122 -7.63 -11.15 -12.07
C PRO A 122 -7.27 -12.31 -11.15
N PHE A 123 -6.83 -13.43 -11.71
CA PHE A 123 -6.43 -14.62 -10.94
C PHE A 123 -4.96 -14.61 -10.57
N VAL A 124 -4.11 -13.99 -11.37
CA VAL A 124 -2.65 -13.98 -11.17
C VAL A 124 -2.20 -12.74 -10.40
N MET A 125 -2.72 -11.56 -10.74
CA MET A 125 -2.27 -10.29 -10.17
C MET A 125 -2.36 -10.19 -8.65
N PRO A 126 -3.37 -10.72 -7.94
CA PRO A 126 -3.38 -10.73 -6.48
C PRO A 126 -2.13 -11.38 -5.88
N PHE A 127 -1.67 -12.49 -6.42
CA PHE A 127 -0.46 -13.19 -5.94
C PHE A 127 0.81 -12.41 -6.28
N VAL A 128 0.88 -11.82 -7.47
CA VAL A 128 1.99 -10.94 -7.87
C VAL A 128 2.11 -9.75 -6.92
N ILE A 129 1.00 -9.10 -6.60
CA ILE A 129 0.98 -7.96 -5.66
C ILE A 129 1.41 -8.40 -4.26
N VAL A 130 0.91 -9.53 -3.75
CA VAL A 130 1.37 -10.07 -2.47
C VAL A 130 2.88 -10.30 -2.46
N ALA A 131 3.43 -10.90 -3.51
CA ALA A 131 4.86 -11.16 -3.63
C ALA A 131 5.69 -9.86 -3.66
N ILE A 132 5.27 -8.87 -4.46
CA ILE A 132 5.92 -7.56 -4.56
C ILE A 132 5.90 -6.84 -3.21
N MET A 133 4.77 -6.83 -2.52
CA MET A 133 4.62 -6.18 -1.21
C MET A 133 5.51 -6.85 -0.15
N LEU A 134 5.52 -8.18 -0.06
CA LEU A 134 6.39 -8.92 0.87
C LEU A 134 7.87 -8.67 0.59
N PHE A 135 8.25 -8.64 -0.68
CA PHE A 135 9.62 -8.34 -1.08
C PHE A 135 10.02 -6.90 -0.68
N GLY A 136 9.18 -5.93 -1.00
CA GLY A 136 9.37 -4.53 -0.63
C GLY A 136 9.47 -4.33 0.89
N GLU A 137 8.56 -4.92 1.66
CA GLU A 137 8.61 -4.89 3.13
C GLU A 137 9.91 -5.49 3.67
N THR A 138 10.35 -6.63 3.13
CA THR A 138 11.61 -7.26 3.52
C THR A 138 12.80 -6.35 3.32
N ILE A 139 12.84 -5.62 2.20
CA ILE A 139 13.89 -4.62 1.91
C ILE A 139 13.84 -3.49 2.92
N ILE A 140 12.67 -2.91 3.15
CA ILE A 140 12.49 -1.80 4.10
C ILE A 140 12.95 -2.20 5.51
N TYR A 141 12.56 -3.36 6.01
CA TYR A 141 13.00 -3.84 7.32
C TYR A 141 14.52 -4.02 7.40
N LYS A 142 15.13 -4.63 6.37
CA LYS A 142 16.59 -4.81 6.32
C LYS A 142 17.34 -3.47 6.31
N LEU A 143 16.88 -2.51 5.52
CA LEU A 143 17.47 -1.16 5.47
C LEU A 143 17.35 -0.45 6.82
N THR A 144 16.17 -0.50 7.45
CA THR A 144 15.93 0.11 8.76
C THR A 144 16.81 -0.51 9.84
N ASP A 145 16.95 -1.84 9.85
CA ASP A 145 17.80 -2.53 10.81
C ASP A 145 19.28 -2.17 10.64
N LYS A 146 19.74 -2.05 9.39
CA LYS A 146 21.10 -1.62 9.08
C LYS A 146 21.36 -0.20 9.55
N MET A 147 20.45 0.74 9.31
CA MET A 147 20.61 2.14 9.76
C MET A 147 20.72 2.24 11.28
N LYS A 148 19.90 1.47 12.02
CA LYS A 148 19.91 1.47 13.50
C LYS A 148 21.16 0.84 14.13
N LYS A 149 21.95 0.07 13.38
CA LYS A 149 23.22 -0.48 13.86
C LYS A 149 24.38 0.48 13.72
N HIS A 150 24.21 1.53 12.91
CA HIS A 150 25.25 2.53 12.64
C HIS A 150 24.98 3.88 13.30
N SER A 151 23.85 4.04 13.98
CA SER A 151 23.50 5.19 14.80
C SER A 151 23.69 4.89 16.30
#